data_4d18b04a6f2e55bafd61c7a05d4e7b88
#
_entry.id   4d18b04a6f2e55bafd61c7a05d4e7b88
#
_cell.length_a   1.000
_cell.length_b   1.000
_cell.length_c   1.000
_cell.angle_alpha   90.00
_cell.angle_beta   90.00
_cell.angle_gamma   90.00
#
_symmetry.space_group_name_H-M   'P 1'
#
loop_
_entity.id
_entity.type
_entity.pdbx_description
1 polymer ?
#
loop_
_entity_poly.entity_id
_entity_poly.type
_entity_poly.pdbx_seq_one_letter_code
_entity_poly.pdbx_strand_id
1 'polypeptide(L)'
;DLATFKMGSPEDMSNFITAVIHEGSFDKLASYIDRVKTDANAEIIAGGNYDKSEGYFIEPTIILTKDPKYTTMCTELFGPVVTIYVYEDATWLDTLALVDATSEYALTGAIFSTDRYAITEATNLLENCAGNFYINDKPSGAVVGQQPFGGARASGTNDKAGSPQNLLRWVSPRLIKETFTPATDYRYPFLS
;
A
#
# COMPACT_ATOMS: atom_id res chain seq x y z
N ASP A 1 -22.15 -4.69 -1.16
CA ASP A 1 -21.79 -4.87 0.28
C ASP A 1 -21.70 -3.54 1.03
N LEU A 2 -21.29 -2.43 0.40
CA LEU A 2 -21.07 -1.14 1.09
C LEU A 2 -22.30 -0.67 1.88
N ALA A 3 -23.49 -0.81 1.31
CA ALA A 3 -24.76 -0.44 1.94
C ALA A 3 -25.08 -1.26 3.22
N THR A 4 -24.34 -2.32 3.50
CA THR A 4 -24.50 -3.15 4.71
C THR A 4 -23.57 -2.73 5.84
N PHE A 5 -22.60 -1.84 5.57
CA PHE A 5 -21.66 -1.38 6.57
C PHE A 5 -22.33 -0.42 7.54
N LYS A 6 -22.28 -0.74 8.81
CA LYS A 6 -22.70 0.16 9.87
C LYS A 6 -21.56 1.08 10.26
N MET A 7 -21.87 2.33 10.48
CA MET A 7 -20.93 3.35 10.93
C MET A 7 -21.39 3.96 12.23
N GLY A 8 -20.50 4.14 13.20
CA GLY A 8 -20.83 4.69 14.51
C GLY A 8 -19.70 4.57 15.52
N SER A 9 -20.05 4.65 16.81
CA SER A 9 -19.09 4.55 17.92
C SER A 9 -18.31 3.23 17.91
N PRO A 10 -16.99 3.24 18.19
CA PRO A 10 -16.20 2.03 18.36
C PRO A 10 -16.58 1.19 19.59
N GLU A 11 -17.37 1.72 20.52
CA GLU A 11 -17.90 0.97 21.67
C GLU A 11 -18.99 -0.03 21.25
N ASP A 12 -19.66 0.22 20.13
CA ASP A 12 -20.61 -0.72 19.53
C ASP A 12 -19.91 -1.60 18.50
N MET A 13 -19.61 -2.84 18.89
CA MET A 13 -18.93 -3.83 18.06
C MET A 13 -19.71 -4.25 16.80
N SER A 14 -20.94 -3.81 16.61
CA SER A 14 -21.71 -3.99 15.37
C SER A 14 -21.33 -2.97 14.29
N ASN A 15 -20.64 -1.89 14.64
CA ASN A 15 -20.15 -0.90 13.69
C ASN A 15 -18.86 -1.38 13.02
N PHE A 16 -18.88 -1.44 11.70
CA PHE A 16 -17.70 -1.82 10.90
C PHE A 16 -16.81 -0.60 10.61
N ILE A 17 -17.41 0.59 10.47
CA ILE A 17 -16.72 1.86 10.19
C ILE A 17 -16.85 2.76 11.41
N THR A 18 -15.75 3.37 11.83
CA THR A 18 -15.72 4.35 12.92
C THR A 18 -15.21 5.71 12.43
N ALA A 19 -15.16 6.69 13.31
CA ALA A 19 -14.68 8.03 12.99
C ALA A 19 -13.22 8.02 12.51
N VAL A 20 -12.86 8.98 11.65
CA VAL A 20 -11.47 9.24 11.29
C VAL A 20 -10.73 9.92 12.46
N ILE A 21 -9.40 9.90 12.41
CA ILE A 21 -8.53 10.13 13.57
C ILE A 21 -8.65 11.51 14.23
N HIS A 22 -8.94 12.57 13.47
CA HIS A 22 -9.07 13.94 13.97
C HIS A 22 -9.76 14.86 12.97
N GLU A 23 -10.15 16.08 13.42
CA GLU A 23 -10.87 17.06 12.61
C GLU A 23 -10.16 17.41 11.30
N GLY A 24 -8.84 17.65 11.32
CA GLY A 24 -8.08 17.96 10.11
C GLY A 24 -8.13 16.84 9.06
N SER A 25 -8.19 15.56 9.50
CA SER A 25 -8.40 14.43 8.59
C SER A 25 -9.81 14.44 8.01
N PHE A 26 -10.82 14.73 8.84
CA PHE A 26 -12.20 14.87 8.41
C PHE A 26 -12.35 15.99 7.37
N ASP A 27 -11.87 17.20 7.67
CA ASP A 27 -11.99 18.36 6.79
C ASP A 27 -11.26 18.14 5.46
N LYS A 28 -10.08 17.50 5.49
CA LYS A 28 -9.37 17.09 4.28
C LYS A 28 -10.24 16.16 3.42
N LEU A 29 -10.76 15.08 3.99
CA LEU A 29 -11.57 14.10 3.27
C LEU A 29 -12.87 14.71 2.72
N ALA A 30 -13.58 15.49 3.52
CA ALA A 30 -14.77 16.21 3.11
C ALA A 30 -14.50 17.14 1.90
N SER A 31 -13.38 17.87 1.93
CA SER A 31 -12.99 18.75 0.83
C SER A 31 -12.72 17.99 -0.48
N TYR A 32 -12.11 16.79 -0.41
CA TYR A 32 -11.93 15.95 -1.60
C TYR A 32 -13.25 15.40 -2.13
N ILE A 33 -14.13 14.94 -1.25
CA ILE A 33 -15.47 14.46 -1.62
C ILE A 33 -16.26 15.56 -2.31
N ASP A 34 -16.27 16.78 -1.76
CA ASP A 34 -17.00 17.91 -2.36
C ASP A 34 -16.42 18.34 -3.70
N ARG A 35 -15.10 18.26 -3.86
CA ARG A 35 -14.46 18.51 -5.17
C ARG A 35 -14.93 17.50 -6.21
N VAL A 36 -14.97 16.21 -5.87
CA VAL A 36 -15.46 15.17 -6.78
C VAL A 36 -16.91 15.39 -7.20
N LYS A 37 -17.80 15.84 -6.29
CA LYS A 37 -19.21 16.13 -6.61
C LYS A 37 -19.40 17.15 -7.73
N THR A 38 -18.38 17.98 -7.97
CA THR A 38 -18.44 19.06 -8.98
C THR A 38 -17.49 18.86 -10.16
N ASP A 39 -16.69 17.79 -10.16
CA ASP A 39 -15.69 17.52 -11.21
C ASP A 39 -16.27 16.64 -12.30
N ALA A 40 -16.15 17.08 -13.55
CA ALA A 40 -16.63 16.32 -14.71
C ALA A 40 -15.79 15.04 -15.03
N ASN A 41 -14.60 14.90 -14.46
CA ASN A 41 -13.69 13.78 -14.70
C ASN A 41 -13.87 12.63 -13.68
N ALA A 42 -14.71 12.82 -12.67
CA ALA A 42 -14.94 11.83 -11.63
C ALA A 42 -16.39 11.82 -11.17
N GLU A 43 -16.84 10.68 -10.66
CA GLU A 43 -18.19 10.46 -10.17
C GLU A 43 -18.15 9.68 -8.86
N ILE A 44 -18.95 10.08 -7.88
CA ILE A 44 -19.19 9.29 -6.67
C ILE A 44 -20.27 8.24 -6.99
N ILE A 45 -19.88 6.97 -7.06
CA ILE A 45 -20.80 5.88 -7.37
C ILE A 45 -21.39 5.21 -6.10
N ALA A 46 -20.80 5.48 -4.92
CA ALA A 46 -21.35 5.06 -3.63
C ALA A 46 -20.80 5.95 -2.50
N GLY A 47 -21.56 6.16 -1.43
CA GLY A 47 -21.17 7.00 -0.31
C GLY A 47 -21.21 8.50 -0.64
N GLY A 48 -20.23 9.24 -0.12
CA GLY A 48 -20.09 10.68 -0.38
C GLY A 48 -20.72 11.57 0.67
N ASN A 49 -21.23 11.00 1.76
CA ASN A 49 -21.74 11.75 2.90
C ASN A 49 -20.72 11.78 4.04
N TYR A 50 -20.82 12.79 4.87
CA TYR A 50 -19.98 12.95 6.05
C TYR A 50 -20.68 13.80 7.08
N ASP A 51 -20.39 13.59 8.36
CA ASP A 51 -20.95 14.34 9.48
C ASP A 51 -19.94 14.44 10.62
N LYS A 52 -19.85 15.62 11.23
CA LYS A 52 -19.01 15.87 12.42
C LYS A 52 -19.79 16.37 13.64
N SER A 53 -21.09 16.23 13.64
CA SER A 53 -21.93 16.69 14.76
C SER A 53 -21.71 15.91 16.05
N GLU A 54 -21.44 14.60 15.93
CA GLU A 54 -21.18 13.70 17.08
C GLU A 54 -19.77 13.11 17.04
N GLY A 55 -19.13 13.12 15.86
CA GLY A 55 -17.80 12.57 15.63
C GLY A 55 -17.35 12.78 14.18
N TYR A 56 -16.10 12.54 13.89
CA TYR A 56 -15.50 12.77 12.57
C TYR A 56 -15.85 11.63 11.61
N PHE A 57 -17.13 11.48 11.25
CA PHE A 57 -17.62 10.37 10.45
C PHE A 57 -17.58 10.69 8.95
N ILE A 58 -16.88 9.85 8.20
CA ILE A 58 -16.83 9.86 6.74
C ILE A 58 -17.44 8.55 6.25
N GLU A 59 -18.49 8.63 5.43
CA GLU A 59 -19.08 7.44 4.83
C GLU A 59 -18.11 6.79 3.85
N PRO A 60 -17.98 5.45 3.84
CA PRO A 60 -17.20 4.76 2.82
C PRO A 60 -17.61 5.20 1.43
N THR A 61 -16.66 5.78 0.70
CA THR A 61 -16.95 6.47 -0.56
C THR A 61 -16.17 5.80 -1.70
N ILE A 62 -16.87 5.50 -2.79
CA ILE A 62 -16.28 4.97 -4.03
C ILE A 62 -16.39 6.02 -5.11
N ILE A 63 -15.26 6.37 -5.69
CA ILE A 63 -15.09 7.32 -6.78
C ILE A 63 -14.74 6.55 -8.05
N LEU A 64 -15.43 6.80 -9.14
CA LEU A 64 -15.05 6.35 -10.48
C LEU A 64 -14.45 7.51 -11.23
N THR A 65 -13.28 7.32 -11.84
CA THR A 65 -12.62 8.35 -12.64
C THR A 65 -12.26 7.84 -14.04
N LYS A 66 -12.23 8.77 -15.00
CA LYS A 66 -11.72 8.54 -16.36
C LYS A 66 -10.24 8.94 -16.49
N ASP A 67 -9.71 9.66 -15.51
CA ASP A 67 -8.32 10.10 -15.48
C ASP A 67 -7.50 9.18 -14.55
N PRO A 68 -6.57 8.37 -15.06
CA PRO A 68 -5.75 7.48 -14.24
C PRO A 68 -4.80 8.22 -13.30
N LYS A 69 -4.61 9.53 -13.51
CA LYS A 69 -3.82 10.42 -12.63
C LYS A 69 -4.69 11.39 -11.84
N TYR A 70 -5.96 11.07 -11.71
CA TYR A 70 -6.86 11.87 -10.90
C TYR A 70 -6.30 12.07 -9.48
N THR A 71 -6.54 13.24 -8.89
CA THR A 71 -5.91 13.62 -7.62
C THR A 71 -6.10 12.57 -6.49
N THR A 72 -7.26 11.91 -6.44
CA THR A 72 -7.54 10.86 -5.43
C THR A 72 -6.90 9.51 -5.76
N MET A 73 -6.36 9.32 -6.97
CA MET A 73 -5.50 8.16 -7.32
C MET A 73 -4.05 8.37 -6.85
N CYS A 74 -3.58 9.61 -6.83
CA CYS A 74 -2.17 9.95 -6.60
C CYS A 74 -1.90 10.43 -5.17
N THR A 75 -2.93 10.92 -4.45
CA THR A 75 -2.78 11.52 -3.12
C THR A 75 -3.26 10.54 -2.05
N GLU A 76 -2.42 10.31 -1.05
CA GLU A 76 -2.79 9.53 0.13
C GLU A 76 -3.79 10.31 1.00
N LEU A 77 -5.02 9.83 1.06
CA LEU A 77 -6.10 10.50 1.80
C LEU A 77 -6.20 10.05 3.26
N PHE A 78 -5.85 8.83 3.57
CA PHE A 78 -5.92 8.22 4.90
C PHE A 78 -7.34 8.20 5.47
N GLY A 79 -8.29 7.70 4.67
CA GLY A 79 -9.70 7.59 5.06
C GLY A 79 -10.46 6.60 4.18
N PRO A 80 -11.74 6.40 4.44
CA PRO A 80 -12.55 5.38 3.77
C PRO A 80 -12.99 5.83 2.35
N VAL A 81 -12.02 6.22 1.52
CA VAL A 81 -12.24 6.67 0.14
C VAL A 81 -11.43 5.81 -0.80
N VAL A 82 -12.08 5.19 -1.78
CA VAL A 82 -11.47 4.35 -2.81
C VAL A 82 -11.77 4.94 -4.18
N THR A 83 -10.75 5.06 -5.01
CA THR A 83 -10.89 5.54 -6.38
C THR A 83 -10.65 4.40 -7.35
N ILE A 84 -11.53 4.26 -8.33
CA ILE A 84 -11.50 3.22 -9.37
C ILE A 84 -11.23 3.89 -10.70
N TYR A 85 -10.29 3.33 -11.45
CA TYR A 85 -10.06 3.61 -12.87
C TYR A 85 -10.26 2.31 -13.64
N VAL A 86 -11.09 2.36 -14.69
CA VAL A 86 -11.35 1.21 -15.56
C VAL A 86 -10.49 1.36 -16.81
N TYR A 87 -9.71 0.35 -17.13
CA TYR A 87 -8.84 0.30 -18.32
C TYR A 87 -9.34 -0.74 -19.32
N GLU A 88 -8.93 -0.59 -20.57
CA GLU A 88 -9.23 -1.53 -21.65
C GLU A 88 -8.24 -2.70 -21.63
N ASP A 89 -8.69 -3.93 -21.79
CA ASP A 89 -7.85 -5.13 -21.76
C ASP A 89 -6.64 -5.04 -22.72
N ALA A 90 -6.81 -4.38 -23.85
CA ALA A 90 -5.74 -4.17 -24.84
C ALA A 90 -4.59 -3.28 -24.31
N THR A 91 -4.81 -2.53 -23.24
CA THR A 91 -3.81 -1.63 -22.63
C THR A 91 -3.19 -2.21 -21.34
N TRP A 92 -3.25 -3.52 -21.16
CA TRP A 92 -2.79 -4.20 -19.96
C TRP A 92 -1.36 -3.82 -19.54
N LEU A 93 -0.39 -3.92 -20.45
CA LEU A 93 1.01 -3.61 -20.14
C LEU A 93 1.22 -2.12 -19.82
N ASP A 94 0.58 -1.24 -20.57
CA ASP A 94 0.62 0.21 -20.30
C ASP A 94 -0.02 0.53 -18.96
N THR A 95 -1.07 -0.21 -18.58
CA THR A 95 -1.72 -0.06 -17.28
C THR A 95 -0.82 -0.51 -16.15
N LEU A 96 -0.06 -1.60 -16.30
CA LEU A 96 0.94 -1.99 -15.30
C LEU A 96 2.03 -0.93 -15.13
N ALA A 97 2.54 -0.37 -16.22
CA ALA A 97 3.49 0.73 -16.16
C ALA A 97 2.90 1.98 -15.49
N LEU A 98 1.63 2.26 -15.76
CA LEU A 98 0.89 3.35 -15.10
C LEU A 98 0.76 3.11 -13.59
N VAL A 99 0.40 1.90 -13.16
CA VAL A 99 0.33 1.53 -11.73
C VAL A 99 1.66 1.78 -11.03
N ASP A 100 2.78 1.38 -11.66
CA ASP A 100 4.13 1.60 -11.12
C ASP A 100 4.46 3.10 -10.95
N ALA A 101 3.97 3.95 -11.85
CA ALA A 101 4.28 5.37 -11.91
C ALA A 101 3.26 6.29 -11.21
N THR A 102 2.14 5.75 -10.68
CA THR A 102 1.04 6.58 -10.17
C THR A 102 1.34 7.22 -8.82
N SER A 103 2.10 6.54 -7.96
CA SER A 103 2.42 7.02 -6.62
C SER A 103 3.89 6.84 -6.28
N GLU A 104 4.42 7.71 -5.44
CA GLU A 104 5.74 7.56 -4.86
C GLU A 104 5.79 6.53 -3.73
N TYR A 105 4.63 6.08 -3.23
CA TYR A 105 4.52 5.07 -2.19
C TYR A 105 4.58 3.65 -2.77
N ALA A 106 5.13 2.72 -1.98
CA ALA A 106 5.23 1.30 -2.34
C ALA A 106 5.06 0.42 -1.09
N LEU A 107 3.96 0.61 -0.35
CA LEU A 107 3.70 -0.13 0.88
C LEU A 107 3.06 -1.48 0.57
N THR A 108 1.87 -1.48 0.03
CA THR A 108 1.08 -2.68 -0.26
C THR A 108 0.43 -2.59 -1.63
N GLY A 109 0.26 -3.74 -2.27
CA GLY A 109 -0.49 -3.87 -3.51
C GLY A 109 -1.05 -5.27 -3.68
N ALA A 110 -2.08 -5.44 -4.51
CA ALA A 110 -2.67 -6.72 -4.80
C ALA A 110 -3.04 -6.87 -6.27
N ILE A 111 -2.95 -8.11 -6.76
CA ILE A 111 -3.48 -8.53 -8.06
C ILE A 111 -4.56 -9.58 -7.84
N PHE A 112 -5.70 -9.39 -8.47
CA PHE A 112 -6.80 -10.36 -8.49
C PHE A 112 -6.96 -10.88 -9.91
N SER A 113 -6.67 -12.15 -10.12
CA SER A 113 -6.81 -12.82 -11.42
C SER A 113 -6.85 -14.34 -11.25
N THR A 114 -7.50 -15.03 -12.18
CA THR A 114 -7.40 -16.48 -12.34
C THR A 114 -6.40 -16.88 -13.42
N ASP A 115 -5.97 -15.95 -14.25
CA ASP A 115 -4.96 -16.16 -15.29
C ASP A 115 -3.55 -16.12 -14.70
N ARG A 116 -2.87 -17.28 -14.73
CA ARG A 116 -1.51 -17.42 -14.19
C ARG A 116 -0.46 -16.66 -15.00
N TYR A 117 -0.67 -16.46 -16.29
CA TYR A 117 0.25 -15.66 -17.12
C TYR A 117 0.15 -14.19 -16.76
N ALA A 118 -1.05 -13.65 -16.64
CA ALA A 118 -1.27 -12.26 -16.20
C ALA A 118 -0.71 -12.02 -14.79
N ILE A 119 -0.89 -12.97 -13.85
CA ILE A 119 -0.32 -12.87 -12.49
C ILE A 119 1.21 -12.83 -12.55
N THR A 120 1.84 -13.70 -13.35
CA THR A 120 3.30 -13.75 -13.47
C THR A 120 3.85 -12.47 -14.09
N GLU A 121 3.23 -12.00 -15.16
CA GLU A 121 3.61 -10.77 -15.83
C GLU A 121 3.48 -9.55 -14.91
N ALA A 122 2.33 -9.40 -14.24
CA ALA A 122 2.12 -8.32 -13.28
C ALA A 122 3.13 -8.40 -12.11
N THR A 123 3.40 -9.59 -11.58
CA THR A 123 4.36 -9.77 -10.48
C THR A 123 5.76 -9.30 -10.88
N ASN A 124 6.17 -9.60 -12.11
CA ASN A 124 7.49 -9.20 -12.62
C ASN A 124 7.58 -7.69 -12.90
N LEU A 125 6.55 -7.11 -13.53
CA LEU A 125 6.55 -5.69 -13.88
C LEU A 125 6.33 -4.77 -12.67
N LEU A 126 5.63 -5.26 -11.64
CA LEU A 126 5.31 -4.51 -10.44
C LEU A 126 6.22 -4.85 -9.24
N GLU A 127 7.39 -5.44 -9.46
CA GLU A 127 8.30 -5.91 -8.41
C GLU A 127 8.69 -4.81 -7.40
N ASN A 128 8.69 -3.53 -7.82
CA ASN A 128 9.04 -2.38 -7.00
C ASN A 128 7.84 -1.55 -6.55
N CYS A 129 6.60 -1.95 -6.87
CA CYS A 129 5.39 -1.21 -6.55
C CYS A 129 4.87 -1.42 -5.13
N ALA A 130 5.26 -2.49 -4.47
CA ALA A 130 4.78 -2.82 -3.14
C ALA A 130 5.80 -3.66 -2.35
N GLY A 131 6.07 -3.25 -1.13
CA GLY A 131 6.87 -4.05 -0.21
C GLY A 131 6.15 -5.33 0.21
N ASN A 132 4.83 -5.26 0.39
CA ASN A 132 3.97 -6.43 0.56
C ASN A 132 3.05 -6.56 -0.65
N PHE A 133 3.29 -7.55 -1.48
CA PHE A 133 2.54 -7.83 -2.70
C PHE A 133 1.68 -9.07 -2.52
N TYR A 134 0.38 -8.95 -2.82
CA TYR A 134 -0.63 -9.98 -2.58
C TYR A 134 -1.23 -10.48 -3.89
N ILE A 135 -1.52 -11.76 -3.97
CA ILE A 135 -2.20 -12.39 -5.11
C ILE A 135 -3.50 -13.00 -4.62
N ASN A 136 -4.62 -12.52 -5.15
CA ASN A 136 -5.97 -12.96 -4.78
C ASN A 136 -6.26 -12.82 -3.28
N ASP A 137 -5.65 -11.82 -2.63
CA ASP A 137 -5.87 -11.49 -1.24
C ASP A 137 -5.92 -9.96 -1.05
N LYS A 138 -6.52 -9.50 0.03
CA LYS A 138 -6.63 -8.07 0.33
C LYS A 138 -5.24 -7.46 0.58
N PRO A 139 -4.96 -6.26 0.07
CA PRO A 139 -3.65 -5.62 0.22
C PRO A 139 -3.45 -4.95 1.58
N SER A 140 -4.03 -5.49 2.65
CA SER A 140 -3.98 -4.88 3.97
C SER A 140 -3.97 -5.92 5.07
N GLY A 141 -3.45 -5.54 6.24
CA GLY A 141 -3.53 -6.37 7.42
C GLY A 141 -2.54 -7.54 7.40
N ALA A 142 -1.25 -7.25 7.22
CA ALA A 142 -0.21 -8.25 7.47
C ALA A 142 -0.36 -8.83 8.87
N VAL A 143 -0.43 -10.15 8.96
CA VAL A 143 -0.60 -10.86 10.23
C VAL A 143 0.76 -11.12 10.84
N VAL A 144 0.97 -10.65 12.07
CA VAL A 144 2.23 -10.87 12.81
C VAL A 144 2.54 -12.37 12.90
N GLY A 145 3.77 -12.73 12.57
CA GLY A 145 4.22 -14.13 12.54
C GLY A 145 3.92 -14.88 11.24
N GLN A 146 3.07 -14.33 10.37
CA GLN A 146 2.80 -14.90 9.04
C GLN A 146 3.46 -14.07 7.92
N GLN A 147 3.41 -12.76 8.05
CA GLN A 147 3.91 -11.82 7.03
C GLN A 147 4.71 -10.72 7.70
N PRO A 148 6.02 -10.63 7.47
CA PRO A 148 6.77 -9.42 7.79
C PRO A 148 6.24 -8.25 6.97
N PHE A 149 6.18 -7.05 7.58
CA PHE A 149 5.55 -5.90 6.96
C PHE A 149 6.53 -4.75 6.76
N GLY A 150 6.51 -4.17 5.56
CA GLY A 150 7.32 -3.01 5.24
C GLY A 150 7.16 -2.61 3.78
N GLY A 151 7.36 -1.32 3.52
CA GLY A 151 7.27 -0.72 2.20
C GLY A 151 8.58 -0.12 1.71
N ALA A 152 8.71 -0.01 0.41
CA ALA A 152 9.80 0.64 -0.28
C ALA A 152 9.43 2.06 -0.74
N ARG A 153 10.30 2.72 -1.48
CA ARG A 153 10.15 4.10 -1.97
C ARG A 153 9.82 5.06 -0.80
N ALA A 154 8.86 5.96 -0.96
CA ALA A 154 8.44 6.88 0.09
C ALA A 154 7.71 6.20 1.28
N SER A 155 7.36 4.93 1.16
CA SER A 155 6.73 4.17 2.26
C SER A 155 7.70 3.67 3.32
N GLY A 156 9.02 3.70 3.09
CA GLY A 156 10.01 3.35 4.11
C GLY A 156 11.22 2.58 3.57
N THR A 157 11.97 1.98 4.48
CA THR A 157 13.22 1.28 4.21
C THR A 157 13.04 -0.19 3.83
N ASN A 158 11.82 -0.68 3.87
CA ASN A 158 11.46 -2.08 3.58
C ASN A 158 12.14 -3.11 4.49
N ASP A 159 12.45 -2.76 5.71
CA ASP A 159 13.18 -3.62 6.67
C ASP A 159 12.35 -4.78 7.23
N LYS A 160 11.09 -4.92 6.81
CA LYS A 160 10.21 -6.05 7.15
C LYS A 160 10.04 -6.23 8.66
N ALA A 161 9.31 -5.30 9.29
CA ALA A 161 8.89 -5.42 10.69
C ALA A 161 8.26 -6.79 10.96
N GLY A 162 8.64 -7.41 12.08
CA GLY A 162 8.24 -8.78 12.41
C GLY A 162 9.14 -9.87 11.79
N SER A 163 10.29 -9.50 11.22
CA SER A 163 11.30 -10.44 10.71
C SER A 163 12.67 -10.22 11.33
N PRO A 164 13.57 -11.24 11.29
CA PRO A 164 14.97 -11.07 11.70
C PRO A 164 15.72 -9.98 10.93
N GLN A 165 15.34 -9.71 9.69
CA GLN A 165 15.95 -8.66 8.87
C GLN A 165 15.81 -7.27 9.50
N ASN A 166 14.68 -6.98 10.16
CA ASN A 166 14.50 -5.73 10.87
C ASN A 166 15.52 -5.56 12.00
N LEU A 167 15.87 -6.64 12.69
CA LEU A 167 16.81 -6.63 13.81
C LEU A 167 18.24 -6.28 13.37
N LEU A 168 18.61 -6.57 12.12
CA LEU A 168 19.95 -6.25 11.59
C LEU A 168 20.25 -4.75 11.59
N ARG A 169 19.21 -3.90 11.60
CA ARG A 169 19.38 -2.44 11.73
C ARG A 169 19.87 -1.99 13.10
N TRP A 170 19.71 -2.84 14.12
CA TRP A 170 20.00 -2.52 15.50
C TRP A 170 21.29 -3.13 16.01
N VAL A 171 22.02 -3.88 15.17
CA VAL A 171 23.26 -4.55 15.51
C VAL A 171 24.40 -4.13 14.62
N SER A 172 25.62 -4.18 15.15
CA SER A 172 26.85 -3.99 14.38
C SER A 172 27.63 -5.29 14.39
N PRO A 173 27.64 -6.05 13.28
CA PRO A 173 28.38 -7.31 13.22
C PRO A 173 29.87 -7.08 13.39
N ARG A 174 30.51 -7.91 14.23
CA ARG A 174 31.96 -7.96 14.38
C ARG A 174 32.45 -9.34 14.03
N LEU A 175 33.42 -9.41 13.10
CA LEU A 175 34.09 -10.65 12.75
C LEU A 175 35.46 -10.69 13.42
N ILE A 176 35.80 -11.85 14.01
CA ILE A 176 37.10 -12.12 14.59
C ILE A 176 37.66 -13.33 13.86
N LYS A 177 38.85 -13.15 13.31
CA LYS A 177 39.62 -14.25 12.71
C LYS A 177 40.93 -14.41 13.52
N GLU A 178 41.13 -15.58 14.05
CA GLU A 178 42.37 -15.95 14.75
C GLU A 178 43.07 -17.03 13.94
N THR A 179 44.41 -16.90 13.81
CA THR A 179 45.26 -17.89 13.12
C THR A 179 46.25 -18.42 14.15
N PHE A 180 46.15 -19.69 14.49
CA PHE A 180 47.03 -20.35 15.46
C PHE A 180 48.43 -20.65 14.90
N THR A 181 48.55 -20.82 13.58
CA THR A 181 49.84 -20.97 12.91
C THR A 181 50.00 -19.79 11.93
N PRO A 182 50.82 -18.78 12.30
CA PRO A 182 51.05 -17.63 11.42
C PRO A 182 51.65 -18.03 10.08
N ALA A 183 51.21 -17.37 9.02
CA ALA A 183 51.83 -17.56 7.70
C ALA A 183 53.28 -17.04 7.71
N THR A 184 54.20 -17.86 7.21
CA THR A 184 55.60 -17.53 7.11
C THR A 184 56.02 -17.08 5.70
N ASP A 185 55.14 -17.24 4.73
CA ASP A 185 55.32 -16.82 3.35
C ASP A 185 54.23 -15.80 2.95
N TYR A 186 54.63 -14.69 2.35
CA TYR A 186 53.73 -13.65 1.89
C TYR A 186 53.05 -13.97 0.58
N ARG A 187 53.59 -14.97 -0.15
CA ARG A 187 53.08 -15.32 -1.48
C ARG A 187 51.78 -16.09 -1.40
N TYR A 188 50.92 -15.79 -2.33
CA TYR A 188 49.73 -16.62 -2.55
C TYR A 188 50.08 -17.89 -3.27
N PRO A 189 49.32 -19.01 -3.15
CA PRO A 189 49.64 -20.31 -3.77
C PRO A 189 49.87 -20.25 -5.28
N PHE A 190 49.28 -19.30 -5.99
CA PHE A 190 49.49 -19.15 -7.44
C PHE A 190 50.83 -18.49 -7.82
N LEU A 191 51.58 -17.99 -6.83
CA LEU A 191 52.89 -17.38 -7.01
C LEU A 191 54.06 -18.34 -6.68
N SER A 192 53.73 -19.55 -6.24
CA SER A 192 54.70 -20.58 -5.89
C SER A 192 55.10 -21.47 -7.08
#